data_0517b9f6a693312e488b8650d7f6c566
#
_entry.id   0517b9f6a693312e488b8650d7f6c566
#
_cell.length_a   1.000
_cell.length_b   1.000
_cell.length_c   1.000
_cell.angle_alpha   90.00
_cell.angle_beta   90.00
_cell.angle_gamma   90.00
#
_symmetry.space_group_name_H-M   'P 1'
#
loop_
_entity.id
_entity.type
_entity.pdbx_description
1 polymer ?
#
loop_
_entity_poly.entity_id
_entity_poly.type
_entity_poly.pdbx_seq_one_letter_code
_entity_poly.pdbx_strand_id
1 'polypeptide(L)'
;MENSLNKIIIKKEQKLNELKKTISIATLKEEIHKNKSFINFKEKIEYNIFNNKISLIAEIKKASPSSGIIVKNYDPVDIAKKYYENKATCLSVLTEEDFFQGNLIHMHKIKQKINLPILCKDFFIDPFQVHLAKSYGADAILIILAAVTEKVANQLYEDALKLNMSVIVEVHTKNEAKNSIKFKEALIGINNRNLNTLKTDMNTTFDIYDILINHKGPLISESGIKTKEDILKISKKTNIKTFLIGESLLKNLDKNSIFSLL
;
A
#
# COMPACT_ATOMS: atom_id res chain seq x y z
N MET A 1 -7.04 4.15 26.90
CA MET A 1 -5.75 3.86 26.20
C MET A 1 -5.77 4.57 24.86
N GLU A 2 -4.77 5.36 24.58
CA GLU A 2 -4.65 6.05 23.30
C GLU A 2 -4.50 5.01 22.16
N ASN A 3 -5.35 5.14 21.14
CA ASN A 3 -5.36 4.25 19.98
C ASN A 3 -4.04 4.35 19.21
N SER A 4 -3.47 3.22 18.79
CA SER A 4 -2.20 3.16 18.03
C SER A 4 -2.22 4.05 16.78
N LEU A 5 -3.36 4.12 16.07
CA LEU A 5 -3.54 4.98 14.91
C LEU A 5 -3.36 6.46 15.27
N ASN A 6 -4.01 6.94 16.35
CA ASN A 6 -3.90 8.34 16.75
C ASN A 6 -2.46 8.75 17.07
N LYS A 7 -1.69 7.88 17.74
CA LYS A 7 -0.26 8.14 18.00
C LYS A 7 0.54 8.32 16.72
N ILE A 8 0.28 7.46 15.73
CA ILE A 8 0.94 7.55 14.42
C ILE A 8 0.58 8.88 13.74
N ILE A 9 -0.71 9.25 13.72
CA ILE A 9 -1.18 10.49 13.09
C ILE A 9 -0.55 11.72 13.73
N ILE A 10 -0.59 11.84 15.06
CA ILE A 10 0.01 12.97 15.79
C ILE A 10 1.50 13.10 15.45
N LYS A 11 2.24 11.98 15.45
CA LYS A 11 3.66 11.99 15.14
C LYS A 11 3.91 12.39 13.68
N LYS A 12 3.07 11.92 12.78
CA LYS A 12 3.14 12.27 11.35
C LYS A 12 2.89 13.77 11.12
N GLU A 13 1.88 14.34 11.77
CA GLU A 13 1.60 15.78 11.70
C GLU A 13 2.80 16.63 12.15
N GLN A 14 3.42 16.26 13.27
CA GLN A 14 4.61 16.95 13.77
C GLN A 14 5.73 16.95 12.73
N LYS A 15 6.05 15.76 12.17
CA LYS A 15 7.11 15.63 11.15
C LYS A 15 6.79 16.41 9.87
N LEU A 16 5.55 16.38 9.41
CA LEU A 16 5.14 17.12 8.22
C LEU A 16 5.26 18.63 8.43
N ASN A 17 4.90 19.13 9.60
CA ASN A 17 5.03 20.55 9.93
C ASN A 17 6.49 21.00 9.91
N GLU A 18 7.43 20.18 10.39
CA GLU A 18 8.86 20.49 10.30
C GLU A 18 9.36 20.39 8.84
N LEU A 19 8.97 19.36 8.11
CA LEU A 19 9.40 19.16 6.73
C LEU A 19 8.95 20.30 5.80
N LYS A 20 7.71 20.78 5.97
CA LYS A 20 7.16 21.92 5.21
C LYS A 20 7.89 23.25 5.44
N LYS A 21 8.64 23.40 6.54
CA LYS A 21 9.49 24.57 6.75
C LYS A 21 10.73 24.58 5.85
N THR A 22 11.18 23.41 5.42
CA THR A 22 12.43 23.21 4.68
C THR A 22 12.22 22.90 3.20
N ILE A 23 11.09 22.32 2.84
CA ILE A 23 10.78 21.89 1.47
C ILE A 23 9.45 22.49 1.04
N SER A 24 9.42 23.18 -0.11
CA SER A 24 8.20 23.72 -0.70
C SER A 24 7.56 22.76 -1.71
N ILE A 25 6.26 22.90 -1.95
CA ILE A 25 5.57 22.16 -3.04
C ILE A 25 6.20 22.53 -4.41
N ALA A 26 6.66 23.77 -4.60
CA ALA A 26 7.33 24.18 -5.83
C ALA A 26 8.59 23.36 -6.08
N THR A 27 9.44 23.22 -5.07
CA THR A 27 10.63 22.36 -5.11
C THR A 27 10.29 20.92 -5.45
N LEU A 28 9.26 20.35 -4.81
CA LEU A 28 8.82 18.96 -5.10
C LEU A 28 8.33 18.81 -6.54
N LYS A 29 7.62 19.78 -7.09
CA LYS A 29 7.17 19.76 -8.49
C LYS A 29 8.36 19.78 -9.47
N GLU A 30 9.41 20.56 -9.19
CA GLU A 30 10.63 20.54 -10.00
C GLU A 30 11.31 19.17 -9.99
N GLU A 31 11.42 18.52 -8.82
CA GLU A 31 11.96 17.17 -8.71
C GLU A 31 11.10 16.12 -9.44
N ILE A 32 9.77 16.23 -9.36
CA ILE A 32 8.85 15.38 -10.11
C ILE A 32 9.06 15.51 -11.62
N HIS A 33 9.27 16.73 -12.13
CA HIS A 33 9.52 16.96 -13.56
C HIS A 33 10.83 16.35 -14.06
N LYS A 34 11.83 16.25 -13.21
CA LYS A 34 13.10 15.60 -13.53
C LYS A 34 12.99 14.07 -13.57
N ASN A 35 12.09 13.51 -12.76
CA ASN A 35 11.91 12.06 -12.62
C ASN A 35 10.78 11.57 -13.52
N LYS A 36 11.12 11.05 -14.71
CA LYS A 36 10.16 10.58 -15.70
C LYS A 36 9.80 9.10 -15.59
N SER A 37 10.32 8.37 -14.63
CA SER A 37 10.05 6.94 -14.47
C SER A 37 8.69 6.72 -13.78
N PHE A 38 7.64 6.56 -14.58
CA PHE A 38 6.31 6.21 -14.11
C PHE A 38 5.90 4.84 -14.66
N ILE A 39 5.34 3.99 -13.81
CA ILE A 39 4.73 2.73 -14.20
C ILE A 39 3.30 2.72 -13.65
N ASN A 40 2.32 2.48 -14.50
CA ASN A 40 0.93 2.47 -14.06
C ASN A 40 0.65 1.25 -13.16
N PHE A 41 0.51 1.52 -11.87
CA PHE A 41 0.30 0.50 -10.83
C PHE A 41 -1.03 -0.24 -11.01
N LYS A 42 -2.12 0.50 -11.28
CA LYS A 42 -3.46 -0.05 -11.48
C LYS A 42 -3.52 -0.91 -12.73
N GLU A 43 -3.03 -0.40 -13.85
CA GLU A 43 -3.05 -1.10 -15.15
C GLU A 43 -2.31 -2.44 -15.08
N LYS A 44 -1.20 -2.51 -14.34
CA LYS A 44 -0.46 -3.77 -14.17
C LYS A 44 -1.29 -4.85 -13.48
N ILE A 45 -2.10 -4.44 -12.49
CA ILE A 45 -3.02 -5.32 -11.76
C ILE A 45 -4.21 -5.70 -12.64
N GLU A 46 -4.81 -4.74 -13.34
CA GLU A 46 -5.94 -4.97 -14.24
C GLU A 46 -5.57 -5.94 -15.37
N TYR A 47 -4.36 -5.81 -15.92
CA TYR A 47 -3.83 -6.76 -16.92
C TYR A 47 -3.81 -8.20 -16.38
N ASN A 48 -3.35 -8.42 -15.15
CA ASN A 48 -3.36 -9.74 -14.55
C ASN A 48 -4.79 -10.27 -14.32
N ILE A 49 -5.69 -9.41 -13.82
CA ILE A 49 -7.10 -9.78 -13.59
C ILE A 49 -7.75 -10.21 -14.90
N PHE A 50 -7.55 -9.43 -15.98
CA PHE A 50 -8.06 -9.73 -17.31
C PHE A 50 -7.56 -11.09 -17.82
N ASN A 51 -6.31 -11.42 -17.55
CA ASN A 51 -5.70 -12.71 -17.92
C ASN A 51 -5.94 -13.82 -16.88
N ASN A 52 -6.87 -13.63 -15.96
CA ASN A 52 -7.23 -14.58 -14.90
C ASN A 52 -6.06 -14.99 -13.98
N LYS A 53 -5.07 -14.10 -13.80
CA LYS A 53 -3.87 -14.31 -12.98
C LYS A 53 -4.01 -13.68 -11.60
N ILE A 54 -3.32 -14.24 -10.62
CA ILE A 54 -3.13 -13.64 -9.31
C ILE A 54 -2.15 -12.46 -9.43
N SER A 55 -2.46 -11.36 -8.74
CA SER A 55 -1.56 -10.21 -8.56
C SER A 55 -1.05 -10.17 -7.13
N LEU A 56 0.26 -10.14 -6.97
CA LEU A 56 0.93 -9.96 -5.69
C LEU A 56 1.51 -8.54 -5.59
N ILE A 57 1.02 -7.77 -4.61
CA ILE A 57 1.66 -6.56 -4.14
C ILE A 57 2.55 -6.97 -2.97
N ALA A 58 3.85 -7.12 -3.22
CA ALA A 58 4.80 -7.63 -2.25
C ALA A 58 5.32 -6.50 -1.36
N GLU A 59 5.07 -6.60 -0.04
CA GLU A 59 5.39 -5.53 0.90
C GLU A 59 6.80 -5.67 1.47
N ILE A 60 7.56 -4.58 1.42
CA ILE A 60 8.91 -4.43 1.95
C ILE A 60 8.84 -3.57 3.22
N LYS A 61 9.13 -4.18 4.37
CA LYS A 61 9.15 -3.50 5.68
C LYS A 61 10.16 -4.11 6.62
N LYS A 62 10.81 -3.27 7.43
CA LYS A 62 11.77 -3.69 8.45
C LYS A 62 11.08 -4.17 9.71
N ALA A 63 10.07 -3.41 10.16
CA ALA A 63 9.40 -3.62 11.43
C ALA A 63 7.89 -3.30 11.33
N SER A 64 7.13 -3.65 12.35
CA SER A 64 5.74 -3.22 12.54
C SER A 64 5.38 -3.17 14.03
N PRO A 65 4.37 -2.36 14.43
CA PRO A 65 3.90 -2.29 15.81
C PRO A 65 3.47 -3.64 16.40
N SER A 66 2.92 -4.53 15.56
CA SER A 66 2.41 -5.84 16.00
C SER A 66 3.49 -6.93 16.11
N SER A 67 4.59 -6.82 15.36
CA SER A 67 5.58 -7.91 15.23
C SER A 67 7.01 -7.49 15.62
N GLY A 68 7.21 -6.19 15.95
CA GLY A 68 8.55 -5.65 16.17
C GLY A 68 9.42 -5.73 14.91
N ILE A 69 10.71 -6.00 15.07
CA ILE A 69 11.64 -6.16 13.93
C ILE A 69 11.36 -7.50 13.24
N ILE A 70 11.00 -7.45 11.96
CA ILE A 70 10.71 -8.61 11.12
C ILE A 70 11.97 -9.07 10.38
N VAL A 71 12.76 -8.12 9.86
CA VAL A 71 13.99 -8.39 9.11
C VAL A 71 15.16 -7.74 9.84
N LYS A 72 16.06 -8.55 10.41
CA LYS A 72 17.23 -8.05 11.14
C LYS A 72 18.26 -7.40 10.23
N ASN A 73 18.67 -8.09 9.17
CA ASN A 73 19.60 -7.59 8.15
C ASN A 73 18.77 -7.02 6.98
N TYR A 74 18.23 -5.82 7.19
CA TYR A 74 17.30 -5.20 6.26
C TYR A 74 18.03 -4.47 5.13
N ASP A 75 17.98 -5.05 3.93
CA ASP A 75 18.32 -4.37 2.68
C ASP A 75 17.04 -4.32 1.80
N PRO A 76 16.41 -3.16 1.64
CA PRO A 76 15.17 -3.04 0.88
C PRO A 76 15.35 -3.31 -0.61
N VAL A 77 16.55 -3.10 -1.17
CA VAL A 77 16.84 -3.34 -2.58
C VAL A 77 17.02 -4.84 -2.85
N ASP A 78 17.71 -5.55 -1.97
CA ASP A 78 17.85 -7.01 -2.08
C ASP A 78 16.49 -7.72 -1.97
N ILE A 79 15.66 -7.30 -1.02
CA ILE A 79 14.28 -7.81 -0.88
C ILE A 79 13.46 -7.53 -2.15
N ALA A 80 13.54 -6.31 -2.68
CA ALA A 80 12.83 -5.93 -3.92
C ALA A 80 13.28 -6.77 -5.11
N LYS A 81 14.59 -7.06 -5.21
CA LYS A 81 15.16 -7.91 -6.26
C LYS A 81 14.59 -9.33 -6.17
N LYS A 82 14.56 -9.93 -4.98
CA LYS A 82 13.97 -11.27 -4.76
C LYS A 82 12.48 -11.29 -5.13
N TYR A 83 11.72 -10.25 -4.80
CA TYR A 83 10.33 -10.15 -5.20
C TYR A 83 10.15 -10.03 -6.73
N TYR A 84 11.02 -9.27 -7.39
CA TYR A 84 11.04 -9.16 -8.85
C TYR A 84 11.34 -10.51 -9.51
N GLU A 85 12.36 -11.24 -9.04
CA GLU A 85 12.74 -12.58 -9.52
C GLU A 85 11.61 -13.60 -9.32
N ASN A 86 10.86 -13.47 -8.25
CA ASN A 86 9.66 -14.28 -7.95
C ASN A 86 8.37 -13.73 -8.59
N LYS A 87 8.47 -12.84 -9.59
CA LYS A 87 7.35 -12.34 -10.41
C LYS A 87 6.27 -11.57 -9.65
N ALA A 88 6.62 -10.91 -8.54
CA ALA A 88 5.69 -9.97 -7.90
C ALA A 88 5.15 -8.96 -8.93
N THR A 89 3.86 -8.64 -8.85
CA THR A 89 3.20 -7.72 -9.79
C THR A 89 3.58 -6.28 -9.49
N CYS A 90 3.58 -5.91 -8.21
CA CYS A 90 3.89 -4.59 -7.69
C CYS A 90 4.64 -4.71 -6.36
N LEU A 91 5.26 -3.61 -5.95
CA LEU A 91 5.86 -3.49 -4.62
C LEU A 91 5.06 -2.54 -3.75
N SER A 92 5.03 -2.80 -2.44
CA SER A 92 4.57 -1.87 -1.41
C SER A 92 5.75 -1.59 -0.49
N VAL A 93 6.18 -0.34 -0.38
CA VAL A 93 7.36 0.03 0.41
C VAL A 93 6.94 0.88 1.58
N LEU A 94 7.18 0.37 2.81
CA LEU A 94 6.93 1.13 4.05
C LEU A 94 7.87 2.33 4.10
N THR A 95 7.28 3.52 4.22
CA THR A 95 8.02 4.79 4.35
C THR A 95 7.80 5.48 5.69
N GLU A 96 6.87 4.98 6.51
CA GLU A 96 6.65 5.45 7.86
C GLU A 96 7.85 5.09 8.76
N GLU A 97 8.45 6.11 9.41
CA GLU A 97 9.76 5.98 10.05
C GLU A 97 9.71 5.50 11.51
N ASP A 98 8.76 6.03 12.30
CA ASP A 98 8.78 5.88 13.75
C ASP A 98 8.30 4.51 14.22
N PHE A 99 7.27 3.97 13.58
CA PHE A 99 6.61 2.72 13.99
C PHE A 99 6.95 1.53 13.10
N PHE A 100 7.35 1.78 11.83
CA PHE A 100 7.69 0.74 10.87
C PHE A 100 9.16 0.74 10.45
N GLN A 101 9.95 1.71 10.92
CA GLN A 101 11.36 1.90 10.56
C GLN A 101 11.55 1.97 9.03
N GLY A 102 10.56 2.56 8.34
CA GLY A 102 10.58 2.83 6.91
C GLY A 102 11.37 4.09 6.57
N ASN A 103 11.50 4.39 5.29
CA ASN A 103 12.06 5.65 4.80
C ASN A 103 11.76 5.83 3.31
N LEU A 104 11.48 7.06 2.86
CA LEU A 104 11.31 7.40 1.44
C LEU A 104 12.55 7.06 0.60
N ILE A 105 13.75 7.16 1.18
CA ILE A 105 15.00 6.78 0.53
C ILE A 105 15.04 5.30 0.15
N HIS A 106 14.42 4.42 0.92
CA HIS A 106 14.31 2.99 0.58
C HIS A 106 13.57 2.83 -0.75
N MET A 107 12.42 3.50 -0.87
CA MET A 107 11.60 3.48 -2.09
C MET A 107 12.37 4.07 -3.29
N HIS A 108 13.05 5.20 -3.11
CA HIS A 108 13.85 5.82 -4.16
C HIS A 108 14.97 4.89 -4.66
N LYS A 109 15.73 4.25 -3.76
CA LYS A 109 16.77 3.29 -4.12
C LYS A 109 16.24 2.08 -4.88
N ILE A 110 15.06 1.57 -4.50
CA ILE A 110 14.39 0.47 -5.19
C ILE A 110 14.01 0.92 -6.61
N LYS A 111 13.38 2.09 -6.73
CA LYS A 111 12.90 2.61 -8.02
C LYS A 111 14.01 2.76 -9.05
N GLN A 112 15.24 3.06 -8.62
CA GLN A 112 16.41 3.18 -9.50
C GLN A 112 16.92 1.83 -10.04
N LYS A 113 16.57 0.70 -9.40
CA LYS A 113 17.16 -0.61 -9.71
C LYS A 113 16.13 -1.65 -10.17
N ILE A 114 14.87 -1.49 -9.78
CA ILE A 114 13.81 -2.49 -10.00
C ILE A 114 12.69 -1.88 -10.81
N ASN A 115 12.38 -2.49 -11.94
CA ASN A 115 11.33 -2.03 -12.86
C ASN A 115 9.97 -2.64 -12.49
N LEU A 116 9.47 -2.31 -11.29
CA LEU A 116 8.11 -2.63 -10.83
C LEU A 116 7.41 -1.37 -10.37
N PRO A 117 6.07 -1.28 -10.49
CA PRO A 117 5.32 -0.19 -9.90
C PRO A 117 5.35 -0.26 -8.37
N ILE A 118 5.48 0.90 -7.72
CA ILE A 118 5.69 1.01 -6.27
C ILE A 118 4.56 1.80 -5.61
N LEU A 119 3.92 1.19 -4.62
CA LEU A 119 3.06 1.84 -3.64
C LEU A 119 3.92 2.44 -2.52
N CYS A 120 3.80 3.75 -2.30
CA CYS A 120 4.28 4.39 -1.09
C CYS A 120 3.32 4.04 0.07
N LYS A 121 3.73 3.13 0.95
CA LYS A 121 2.92 2.66 2.09
C LYS A 121 3.22 3.53 3.31
N ASP A 122 2.36 4.52 3.53
CA ASP A 122 2.47 5.50 4.62
C ASP A 122 1.07 5.94 5.07
N PHE A 123 0.99 6.73 6.13
CA PHE A 123 -0.22 7.40 6.59
C PHE A 123 -0.30 8.77 5.92
N PHE A 124 -1.04 8.85 4.83
CA PHE A 124 -1.27 10.09 4.10
C PHE A 124 -2.37 10.90 4.79
N ILE A 125 -2.01 12.03 5.36
CA ILE A 125 -2.91 12.93 6.08
C ILE A 125 -2.91 14.37 5.54
N ASP A 126 -2.03 14.65 4.58
CA ASP A 126 -1.84 15.98 4.01
C ASP A 126 -1.43 15.88 2.53
N PRO A 127 -1.99 16.69 1.63
CA PRO A 127 -1.68 16.69 0.20
C PRO A 127 -0.20 16.90 -0.14
N PHE A 128 0.55 17.56 0.73
CA PHE A 128 2.00 17.69 0.60
C PHE A 128 2.70 16.33 0.44
N GLN A 129 2.21 15.30 1.16
CA GLN A 129 2.79 13.95 1.08
C GLN A 129 2.64 13.31 -0.30
N VAL A 130 1.60 13.66 -1.06
CA VAL A 130 1.39 13.15 -2.42
C VAL A 130 2.52 13.60 -3.34
N HIS A 131 2.86 14.90 -3.29
CA HIS A 131 3.98 15.46 -4.05
C HIS A 131 5.32 14.89 -3.57
N LEU A 132 5.49 14.77 -2.25
CA LEU A 132 6.69 14.18 -1.66
C LEU A 132 6.88 12.72 -2.10
N ALA A 133 5.87 11.88 -1.99
CA ALA A 133 5.94 10.49 -2.44
C ALA A 133 6.26 10.38 -3.93
N LYS A 134 5.63 11.22 -4.76
CA LYS A 134 5.89 11.28 -6.21
C LYS A 134 7.32 11.67 -6.52
N SER A 135 7.90 12.66 -5.83
CA SER A 135 9.28 13.10 -6.04
C SER A 135 10.31 12.01 -5.73
N TYR A 136 9.97 11.09 -4.81
CA TYR A 136 10.79 9.90 -4.51
C TYR A 136 10.48 8.68 -5.40
N GLY A 137 9.59 8.82 -6.39
CA GLY A 137 9.33 7.80 -7.41
C GLY A 137 8.16 6.86 -7.12
N ALA A 138 7.22 7.23 -6.24
CA ALA A 138 5.99 6.48 -6.04
C ALA A 138 5.11 6.47 -7.29
N ASP A 139 4.53 5.31 -7.60
CA ASP A 139 3.55 5.12 -8.67
C ASP A 139 2.11 5.06 -8.10
N ALA A 140 1.99 4.77 -6.81
CA ALA A 140 0.72 4.75 -6.10
C ALA A 140 0.87 5.26 -4.66
N ILE A 141 -0.25 5.75 -4.10
CA ILE A 141 -0.38 6.11 -2.69
C ILE A 141 -1.47 5.32 -2.00
N LEU A 142 -1.45 5.34 -0.66
CA LEU A 142 -2.46 4.74 0.20
C LEU A 142 -3.29 5.83 0.89
N ILE A 143 -4.61 5.71 0.82
CA ILE A 143 -5.55 6.53 1.60
C ILE A 143 -6.27 5.61 2.58
N ILE A 144 -5.99 5.74 3.87
CA ILE A 144 -6.63 4.96 4.94
C ILE A 144 -7.85 5.75 5.42
N LEU A 145 -9.07 5.30 5.12
CA LEU A 145 -10.28 6.06 5.47
C LEU A 145 -10.46 6.25 6.97
N ALA A 146 -9.98 5.32 7.79
CA ALA A 146 -9.98 5.45 9.25
C ALA A 146 -9.04 6.54 9.77
N ALA A 147 -8.06 7.00 8.96
CA ALA A 147 -7.01 7.93 9.38
C ALA A 147 -7.29 9.39 9.01
N VAL A 148 -8.27 9.66 8.15
CA VAL A 148 -8.51 10.99 7.59
C VAL A 148 -9.98 11.34 7.51
N THR A 149 -10.27 12.65 7.47
CA THR A 149 -11.62 13.12 7.17
C THR A 149 -11.95 12.92 5.68
N GLU A 150 -13.23 12.89 5.35
CA GLU A 150 -13.69 12.79 3.98
C GLU A 150 -13.11 13.89 3.07
N LYS A 151 -13.02 15.12 3.57
CA LYS A 151 -12.42 16.25 2.85
C LYS A 151 -10.96 15.98 2.48
N VAL A 152 -10.17 15.51 3.44
CA VAL A 152 -8.75 15.19 3.22
C VAL A 152 -8.61 14.00 2.26
N ALA A 153 -9.42 12.94 2.42
CA ALA A 153 -9.40 11.79 1.52
C ALA A 153 -9.67 12.19 0.07
N ASN A 154 -10.68 13.04 -0.17
CA ASN A 154 -10.99 13.55 -1.50
C ASN A 154 -9.82 14.37 -2.08
N GLN A 155 -9.20 15.24 -1.29
CA GLN A 155 -8.08 16.07 -1.76
C GLN A 155 -6.84 15.22 -2.10
N LEU A 156 -6.48 14.25 -1.25
CA LEU A 156 -5.40 13.30 -1.52
C LEU A 156 -5.65 12.52 -2.82
N TYR A 157 -6.87 12.05 -3.01
CA TYR A 157 -7.28 11.30 -4.19
C TYR A 157 -7.15 12.14 -5.47
N GLU A 158 -7.72 13.36 -5.48
CA GLU A 158 -7.64 14.26 -6.62
C GLU A 158 -6.20 14.64 -6.98
N ASP A 159 -5.39 14.96 -5.97
CA ASP A 159 -4.00 15.36 -6.19
C ASP A 159 -3.13 14.20 -6.70
N ALA A 160 -3.39 12.98 -6.23
CA ALA A 160 -2.72 11.78 -6.76
C ALA A 160 -3.09 11.55 -8.24
N LEU A 161 -4.36 11.66 -8.61
CA LEU A 161 -4.79 11.51 -10.00
C LEU A 161 -4.19 12.58 -10.91
N LYS A 162 -4.12 13.86 -10.47
CA LYS A 162 -3.46 14.95 -11.22
C LYS A 162 -1.98 14.67 -11.47
N LEU A 163 -1.33 13.92 -10.59
CA LEU A 163 0.08 13.49 -10.73
C LEU A 163 0.22 12.13 -11.46
N ASN A 164 -0.85 11.63 -12.06
CA ASN A 164 -0.91 10.32 -12.73
C ASN A 164 -0.50 9.17 -11.80
N MET A 165 -0.82 9.25 -10.50
CA MET A 165 -0.60 8.17 -9.55
C MET A 165 -1.85 7.32 -9.39
N SER A 166 -1.67 6.03 -9.19
CA SER A 166 -2.76 5.16 -8.74
C SER A 166 -3.04 5.38 -7.25
N VAL A 167 -4.27 5.09 -6.82
CA VAL A 167 -4.66 5.24 -5.42
C VAL A 167 -5.24 3.93 -4.91
N ILE A 168 -4.74 3.45 -3.78
CA ILE A 168 -5.40 2.42 -2.99
C ILE A 168 -6.15 3.12 -1.85
N VAL A 169 -7.47 2.91 -1.80
CA VAL A 169 -8.30 3.34 -0.66
C VAL A 169 -8.50 2.15 0.26
N GLU A 170 -7.92 2.22 1.46
CA GLU A 170 -7.94 1.14 2.44
C GLU A 170 -9.15 1.28 3.35
N VAL A 171 -9.86 0.17 3.54
CA VAL A 171 -11.08 0.06 4.35
C VAL A 171 -10.99 -1.11 5.33
N HIS A 172 -11.57 -0.94 6.54
CA HIS A 172 -11.59 -1.92 7.64
C HIS A 172 -12.99 -2.30 8.07
N THR A 173 -13.98 -1.49 7.71
CA THR A 173 -15.37 -1.64 8.14
C THR A 173 -16.34 -1.54 6.96
N LYS A 174 -17.55 -2.10 7.15
CA LYS A 174 -18.63 -1.98 6.16
C LYS A 174 -19.00 -0.52 5.85
N ASN A 175 -18.91 0.36 6.84
CA ASN A 175 -19.19 1.78 6.64
C ASN A 175 -18.12 2.46 5.79
N GLU A 176 -16.85 2.20 6.07
CA GLU A 176 -15.74 2.69 5.23
C GLU A 176 -15.83 2.15 3.80
N ALA A 177 -16.22 0.88 3.62
CA ALA A 177 -16.44 0.29 2.31
C ALA A 177 -17.52 1.04 1.51
N LYS A 178 -18.67 1.35 2.13
CA LYS A 178 -19.71 2.18 1.49
C LYS A 178 -19.18 3.56 1.08
N ASN A 179 -18.38 4.18 1.94
CA ASN A 179 -17.79 5.50 1.67
C ASN A 179 -16.69 5.45 0.61
N SER A 180 -16.07 4.30 0.38
CA SER A 180 -15.01 4.16 -0.62
C SER A 180 -15.51 4.09 -2.06
N ILE A 181 -16.77 3.73 -2.29
CA ILE A 181 -17.36 3.52 -3.64
C ILE A 181 -17.30 4.79 -4.50
N LYS A 182 -17.28 5.97 -3.89
CA LYS A 182 -17.17 7.24 -4.61
C LYS A 182 -15.82 7.45 -5.30
N PHE A 183 -14.77 6.79 -4.86
CA PHE A 183 -13.42 6.86 -5.46
C PHE A 183 -13.31 5.92 -6.66
N LYS A 184 -13.97 6.27 -7.75
CA LYS A 184 -14.23 5.39 -8.92
C LYS A 184 -12.98 4.82 -9.58
N GLU A 185 -11.88 5.60 -9.60
CA GLU A 185 -10.61 5.18 -10.22
C GLU A 185 -9.66 4.48 -9.23
N ALA A 186 -10.04 4.40 -7.95
CA ALA A 186 -9.20 3.76 -6.94
C ALA A 186 -9.26 2.23 -7.02
N LEU A 187 -8.18 1.59 -6.57
CA LEU A 187 -8.21 0.22 -6.09
C LEU A 187 -8.72 0.27 -4.63
N ILE A 188 -9.53 -0.69 -4.21
CA ILE A 188 -10.00 -0.75 -2.82
C ILE A 188 -9.28 -1.87 -2.09
N GLY A 189 -8.53 -1.50 -1.04
CA GLY A 189 -7.84 -2.43 -0.16
C GLY A 189 -8.71 -2.79 1.05
N ILE A 190 -9.08 -4.07 1.17
CA ILE A 190 -9.80 -4.59 2.35
C ILE A 190 -8.75 -5.09 3.33
N ASN A 191 -8.53 -4.33 4.41
CA ASN A 191 -7.53 -4.67 5.40
C ASN A 191 -8.14 -5.56 6.50
N ASN A 192 -7.68 -6.80 6.56
CA ASN A 192 -8.10 -7.79 7.57
C ASN A 192 -7.55 -7.48 8.97
N ARG A 193 -6.69 -6.47 9.13
CA ARG A 193 -6.13 -6.07 10.42
C ARG A 193 -6.96 -4.96 11.04
N ASN A 194 -7.50 -5.20 12.21
CA ASN A 194 -8.13 -4.15 13.01
C ASN A 194 -7.05 -3.19 13.54
N LEU A 195 -7.17 -1.90 13.22
CA LEU A 195 -6.16 -0.88 13.59
C LEU A 195 -6.11 -0.58 15.09
N ASN A 196 -7.16 -0.90 15.84
CA ASN A 196 -7.22 -0.65 17.28
C ASN A 196 -6.61 -1.82 18.08
N THR A 197 -6.93 -3.04 17.69
CA THR A 197 -6.52 -4.27 18.41
C THR A 197 -5.30 -4.94 17.82
N LEU A 198 -4.90 -4.55 16.59
CA LEU A 198 -3.85 -5.13 15.75
C LEU A 198 -4.08 -6.62 15.39
N LYS A 199 -5.23 -7.19 15.77
CA LYS A 199 -5.60 -8.56 15.39
C LYS A 199 -6.04 -8.62 13.93
N THR A 200 -5.77 -9.74 13.28
CA THR A 200 -6.18 -10.01 11.90
C THR A 200 -7.31 -11.04 11.87
N ASP A 201 -8.34 -10.77 11.06
CA ASP A 201 -9.43 -11.68 10.77
C ASP A 201 -9.75 -11.65 9.28
N MET A 202 -9.47 -12.73 8.57
CA MET A 202 -9.75 -12.83 7.13
C MET A 202 -11.24 -12.81 6.79
N ASN A 203 -12.14 -13.00 7.76
CA ASN A 203 -13.57 -12.84 7.54
C ASN A 203 -13.93 -11.40 7.16
N THR A 204 -13.12 -10.41 7.57
CA THR A 204 -13.29 -9.01 7.16
C THR A 204 -13.36 -8.87 5.63
N THR A 205 -12.52 -9.60 4.88
CA THR A 205 -12.59 -9.60 3.41
C THR A 205 -13.93 -10.11 2.91
N PHE A 206 -14.46 -11.20 3.47
CA PHE A 206 -15.75 -11.76 3.05
C PHE A 206 -16.93 -10.85 3.42
N ASP A 207 -16.91 -10.28 4.62
CA ASP A 207 -17.98 -9.42 5.14
C ASP A 207 -18.10 -8.09 4.39
N ILE A 208 -17.01 -7.60 3.83
CA ILE A 208 -16.93 -6.32 3.09
C ILE A 208 -17.14 -6.52 1.60
N TYR A 209 -16.75 -7.66 1.05
CA TYR A 209 -16.75 -7.93 -0.39
C TYR A 209 -18.09 -7.65 -1.06
N ASP A 210 -19.21 -8.11 -0.45
CA ASP A 210 -20.54 -7.94 -1.03
C ASP A 210 -20.95 -6.46 -1.22
N ILE A 211 -20.40 -5.56 -0.39
CA ILE A 211 -20.63 -4.11 -0.52
C ILE A 211 -19.87 -3.56 -1.72
N LEU A 212 -18.73 -4.12 -2.04
CA LEU A 212 -17.80 -3.65 -3.07
C LEU A 212 -17.93 -4.40 -4.40
N ILE A 213 -18.81 -5.38 -4.52
CA ILE A 213 -18.93 -6.25 -5.70
C ILE A 213 -19.15 -5.49 -7.01
N ASN A 214 -19.78 -4.32 -6.95
CA ASN A 214 -20.05 -3.46 -8.10
C ASN A 214 -18.99 -2.36 -8.30
N HIS A 215 -17.95 -2.32 -7.46
CA HIS A 215 -16.83 -1.40 -7.68
C HIS A 215 -16.07 -1.82 -8.94
N LYS A 216 -15.81 -0.85 -9.84
CA LYS A 216 -15.18 -1.16 -11.14
C LYS A 216 -13.66 -1.37 -11.06
N GLY A 217 -13.01 -0.77 -10.06
CA GLY A 217 -11.58 -0.93 -9.85
C GLY A 217 -11.22 -2.27 -9.18
N PRO A 218 -9.94 -2.68 -9.21
CA PRO A 218 -9.48 -3.88 -8.54
C PRO A 218 -9.74 -3.84 -7.03
N LEU A 219 -10.18 -4.98 -6.48
CA LEU A 219 -10.25 -5.20 -5.04
C LEU A 219 -9.01 -5.95 -4.57
N ILE A 220 -8.48 -5.55 -3.43
CA ILE A 220 -7.27 -6.10 -2.82
C ILE A 220 -7.64 -6.66 -1.45
N SER A 221 -7.20 -7.87 -1.11
CA SER A 221 -7.23 -8.36 0.27
C SER A 221 -5.84 -8.22 0.88
N GLU A 222 -5.75 -7.64 2.06
CA GLU A 222 -4.49 -7.37 2.72
C GLU A 222 -4.50 -7.74 4.20
N SER A 223 -3.33 -8.07 4.73
CA SER A 223 -3.10 -8.56 6.10
C SER A 223 -3.66 -9.97 6.39
N GLY A 224 -2.93 -10.74 7.19
CA GLY A 224 -3.35 -12.05 7.69
C GLY A 224 -3.19 -13.21 6.71
N ILE A 225 -2.85 -12.97 5.46
CA ILE A 225 -2.62 -13.98 4.42
C ILE A 225 -1.25 -14.61 4.63
N LYS A 226 -1.20 -15.92 4.85
CA LYS A 226 0.02 -16.65 5.21
C LYS A 226 0.45 -17.70 4.20
N THR A 227 -0.52 -18.30 3.50
CA THR A 227 -0.28 -19.44 2.61
C THR A 227 -0.97 -19.23 1.26
N LYS A 228 -0.59 -20.05 0.27
CA LYS A 228 -1.30 -20.09 -1.02
C LYS A 228 -2.75 -20.53 -0.88
N GLU A 229 -3.05 -21.40 0.10
CA GLU A 229 -4.39 -21.88 0.38
C GLU A 229 -5.31 -20.75 0.84
N ASP A 230 -4.79 -19.78 1.61
CA ASP A 230 -5.52 -18.56 1.99
C ASP A 230 -5.93 -17.78 0.75
N ILE A 231 -4.99 -17.56 -0.19
CA ILE A 231 -5.23 -16.88 -1.45
C ILE A 231 -6.31 -17.58 -2.27
N LEU A 232 -6.17 -18.90 -2.46
CA LEU A 232 -7.12 -19.70 -3.22
C LEU A 232 -8.52 -19.69 -2.58
N LYS A 233 -8.60 -19.75 -1.25
CA LYS A 233 -9.86 -19.66 -0.51
C LYS A 233 -10.56 -18.32 -0.72
N ILE A 234 -9.80 -17.19 -0.62
CA ILE A 234 -10.36 -15.85 -0.85
C ILE A 234 -10.81 -15.73 -2.30
N SER A 235 -9.94 -16.06 -3.27
CA SER A 235 -10.25 -15.95 -4.69
C SER A 235 -11.48 -16.76 -5.10
N LYS A 236 -11.64 -17.96 -4.53
CA LYS A 236 -12.79 -18.81 -4.82
C LYS A 236 -14.11 -18.23 -4.29
N LYS A 237 -14.07 -17.55 -3.13
CA LYS A 237 -15.28 -17.03 -2.47
C LYS A 237 -15.67 -15.63 -2.92
N THR A 238 -14.71 -14.83 -3.39
CA THR A 238 -14.90 -13.39 -3.63
C THR A 238 -14.49 -12.92 -5.02
N ASN A 239 -13.92 -13.77 -5.85
CA ASN A 239 -13.29 -13.38 -7.13
C ASN A 239 -12.12 -12.36 -6.99
N ILE A 240 -11.69 -12.00 -5.79
CA ILE A 240 -10.50 -11.16 -5.56
C ILE A 240 -9.27 -11.93 -6.02
N LYS A 241 -8.44 -11.29 -6.86
CA LYS A 241 -7.20 -11.86 -7.40
C LYS A 241 -5.97 -11.01 -7.08
N THR A 242 -6.13 -9.96 -6.28
CA THR A 242 -5.03 -9.09 -5.89
C THR A 242 -4.83 -9.15 -4.38
N PHE A 243 -3.60 -9.37 -3.95
CA PHE A 243 -3.24 -9.57 -2.56
C PHE A 243 -2.04 -8.72 -2.18
N LEU A 244 -2.14 -7.97 -1.06
CA LEU A 244 -1.01 -7.25 -0.48
C LEU A 244 -0.49 -8.05 0.72
N ILE A 245 0.75 -8.54 0.60
CA ILE A 245 1.34 -9.48 1.55
C ILE A 245 2.75 -9.02 1.92
N GLY A 246 3.05 -9.00 3.21
CA GLY A 246 4.36 -8.60 3.73
C GLY A 246 4.98 -9.62 4.67
N GLU A 247 4.48 -9.71 5.88
CA GLU A 247 5.13 -10.46 6.97
C GLU A 247 5.40 -11.93 6.63
N SER A 248 4.43 -12.63 6.04
CA SER A 248 4.58 -14.04 5.66
C SER A 248 5.62 -14.24 4.55
N LEU A 249 5.74 -13.30 3.61
CA LEU A 249 6.78 -13.34 2.58
C LEU A 249 8.16 -13.09 3.18
N LEU A 250 8.30 -12.05 4.02
CA LEU A 250 9.57 -11.66 4.61
C LEU A 250 10.15 -12.71 5.56
N LYS A 251 9.29 -13.46 6.27
CA LYS A 251 9.71 -14.55 7.15
C LYS A 251 10.25 -15.77 6.42
N ASN A 252 9.90 -15.93 5.14
CA ASN A 252 10.31 -17.08 4.33
C ASN A 252 10.52 -16.68 2.86
N LEU A 253 11.38 -15.71 2.65
CA LEU A 253 11.56 -15.01 1.38
C LEU A 253 12.01 -15.93 0.23
N ASP A 254 12.87 -16.91 0.53
CA ASP A 254 13.48 -17.76 -0.49
C ASP A 254 12.63 -19.00 -0.85
N LYS A 255 11.66 -19.39 -0.03
CA LYS A 255 10.87 -20.63 -0.18
C LYS A 255 9.37 -20.46 0.07
N ASN A 256 8.82 -19.28 -0.19
CA ASN A 256 7.42 -19.03 0.09
C ASN A 256 6.51 -19.67 -0.99
N SER A 257 5.58 -20.50 -0.54
CA SER A 257 4.66 -21.22 -1.45
C SER A 257 3.72 -20.28 -2.26
N ILE A 258 3.53 -19.04 -1.79
CA ILE A 258 2.72 -18.02 -2.46
C ILE A 258 3.28 -17.72 -3.86
N PHE A 259 4.61 -17.70 -4.02
CA PHE A 259 5.23 -17.42 -5.31
C PHE A 259 4.89 -18.45 -6.39
N SER A 260 4.48 -19.66 -6.03
CA SER A 260 4.04 -20.68 -6.99
C SER A 260 2.71 -20.33 -7.69
N LEU A 261 2.02 -19.29 -7.25
CA LEU A 261 0.76 -18.82 -7.84
C LEU A 261 0.94 -17.73 -8.92
N LEU A 262 2.19 -17.24 -9.13
CA LEU A 262 2.50 -16.06 -9.96
C LEU A 262 3.01 -16.45 -11.39
#